data_3d59f850ae369b59efb11c8c00f518ba
#
_entry.id   3d59f850ae369b59efb11c8c00f518ba
#
_cell.length_a   1.000
_cell.length_b   1.000
_cell.length_c   1.000
_cell.angle_alpha   90.00
_cell.angle_beta   90.00
_cell.angle_gamma   90.00
#
_symmetry.space_group_name_H-M   'P 1'
#
loop_
_entity.id
_entity.type
_entity.pdbx_description
1 polymer ?
#
loop_
_entity_poly.entity_id
_entity_poly.type
_entity_poly.pdbx_seq_one_letter_code
_entity_poly.pdbx_strand_id
1 'polypeptide(L)'
;MLKKFNAQNIFLCFLMVAVCFTFSCKKSSSNPDENGVVETNFLQTKTTDRSLLTKDSIFLYAKQTYYWNIGMPGYDTFNPRKYASSQQVVTAIRALSSNGGKDKYSFLDDGTVAGELGGVGGDFGFSVFFAGTNDLRVKYVYANSPAANQALKRGYQITKINGNSDNINTSDAGLDYVVNAIFGSNATVTMTIVKPDKTVQDVTISKASYNINPILYTNTYAVGSKKVGYIVFNSFTTNSTKLLDDAFTQFANNGVTELIVDLRYNGGGSVQTSENFTNLIAPSSQNGKVMYTTYWTKTMQDQMATILQNQKFYAPGRDGKPEIFSYFDYSYKPTIAAGNQEVFAKRGTLNGLKRVYFIVTSGTASASELLINNLKPVIDVKLVGKKTYGKPVGFFSIRIDKSDLYIPQFETRNQLNQGGYFDGMTVDKDVADDVTRDFGDPAEKMLAEALYYTANGNFTSLIKNNTISSTSPLSKNQFDDVSAKMDHEFKGMVETRKLKFK
;
A
#
# COMPACT_ATOMS: atom_id res chain seq x y z
N MET A 1 -50.33 66.50 -29.46
CA MET A 1 -50.47 65.63 -30.63
C MET A 1 -50.09 64.22 -30.28
N LEU A 2 -51.05 63.39 -29.91
CA LEU A 2 -50.83 61.99 -29.58
C LEU A 2 -50.93 61.13 -30.83
N LYS A 3 -49.85 60.52 -31.27
CA LYS A 3 -49.88 59.56 -32.37
C LYS A 3 -50.34 58.18 -31.77
N LYS A 4 -51.47 57.69 -32.34
CA LYS A 4 -52.01 56.34 -32.06
C LYS A 4 -51.06 55.30 -32.63
N PHE A 5 -50.56 54.41 -31.75
CA PHE A 5 -49.87 53.22 -32.15
C PHE A 5 -50.89 52.15 -32.57
N ASN A 6 -50.66 51.55 -33.70
CA ASN A 6 -51.57 50.63 -34.38
C ASN A 6 -51.42 49.18 -33.83
N ALA A 7 -52.49 48.58 -33.33
CA ALA A 7 -52.53 47.29 -32.68
C ALA A 7 -52.05 46.09 -33.56
N GLN A 8 -51.88 46.31 -34.86
CA GLN A 8 -51.44 45.27 -35.80
C GLN A 8 -49.95 44.93 -35.70
N ASN A 9 -49.09 45.82 -35.22
CA ASN A 9 -47.63 45.55 -35.08
C ASN A 9 -47.24 44.80 -33.79
N ILE A 10 -48.14 44.70 -32.82
CA ILE A 10 -47.88 43.96 -31.58
C ILE A 10 -48.16 42.45 -31.79
N PHE A 11 -49.05 42.07 -32.69
CA PHE A 11 -49.35 40.67 -32.95
C PHE A 11 -48.27 39.95 -33.78
N LEU A 12 -47.52 40.68 -34.61
CA LEU A 12 -46.43 40.11 -35.43
C LEU A 12 -45.15 39.88 -34.63
N CYS A 13 -44.90 40.68 -33.56
CA CYS A 13 -43.78 40.48 -32.68
C CYS A 13 -43.98 39.29 -31.70
N PHE A 14 -45.22 38.96 -31.31
CA PHE A 14 -45.52 37.83 -30.46
C PHE A 14 -45.48 36.49 -31.21
N LEU A 15 -45.71 36.47 -32.53
CA LEU A 15 -45.63 35.24 -33.31
C LEU A 15 -44.20 34.85 -33.67
N MET A 16 -43.22 35.79 -33.69
CA MET A 16 -41.81 35.50 -33.92
C MET A 16 -41.06 35.00 -32.66
N VAL A 17 -41.59 35.28 -31.46
CA VAL A 17 -40.96 34.78 -30.22
C VAL A 17 -41.44 33.35 -29.88
N ALA A 18 -42.58 32.90 -30.43
CA ALA A 18 -43.11 31.56 -30.16
C ALA A 18 -42.47 30.42 -31.01
N VAL A 19 -41.68 30.74 -32.05
CA VAL A 19 -41.08 29.75 -32.94
C VAL A 19 -39.61 29.42 -32.55
N CYS A 20 -39.01 30.14 -31.61
CA CYS A 20 -37.61 29.89 -31.18
C CYS A 20 -37.44 28.91 -30.01
N PHE A 21 -38.50 28.26 -29.54
CA PHE A 21 -38.40 27.38 -28.33
C PHE A 21 -38.57 25.89 -28.60
N THR A 22 -38.42 25.40 -29.83
CA THR A 22 -38.63 23.96 -30.13
C THR A 22 -37.46 23.23 -30.76
N PHE A 23 -36.22 23.73 -30.68
CA PHE A 23 -35.05 22.93 -31.02
C PHE A 23 -33.98 23.07 -29.92
N SER A 24 -34.24 22.51 -28.73
CA SER A 24 -33.18 22.07 -27.84
C SER A 24 -32.63 20.74 -28.35
N CYS A 25 -31.84 20.77 -29.41
CA CYS A 25 -30.95 19.66 -29.69
C CYS A 25 -30.00 19.51 -28.50
N LYS A 26 -30.19 18.46 -27.69
CA LYS A 26 -29.12 17.94 -26.87
C LYS A 26 -27.97 17.57 -27.80
N LYS A 27 -27.00 18.48 -27.96
CA LYS A 27 -25.69 18.14 -28.47
C LYS A 27 -25.07 17.17 -27.46
N SER A 28 -25.12 15.89 -27.76
CA SER A 28 -24.18 14.95 -27.14
C SER A 28 -22.80 15.43 -27.58
N SER A 29 -22.01 15.94 -26.66
CA SER A 29 -20.62 16.30 -26.91
C SER A 29 -19.83 15.01 -27.06
N SER A 30 -19.77 14.45 -28.24
CA SER A 30 -18.81 13.45 -28.62
C SER A 30 -17.49 14.14 -28.95
N ASN A 31 -16.69 14.48 -27.96
CA ASN A 31 -15.28 14.76 -28.19
C ASN A 31 -14.57 13.41 -28.29
N PRO A 32 -13.89 13.09 -29.39
CA PRO A 32 -13.03 11.92 -29.44
C PRO A 32 -11.91 12.10 -28.38
N ASP A 33 -11.56 11.02 -27.71
CA ASP A 33 -10.33 11.01 -26.90
C ASP A 33 -9.10 11.14 -27.81
N GLU A 34 -7.91 11.30 -27.22
CA GLU A 34 -6.64 11.44 -27.97
C GLU A 34 -6.36 10.24 -28.90
N ASN A 35 -7.12 9.15 -28.81
CA ASN A 35 -7.06 7.97 -29.67
C ASN A 35 -8.18 7.87 -30.69
N GLY A 36 -9.04 8.89 -30.84
CA GLY A 36 -10.14 8.93 -31.82
C GLY A 36 -11.35 8.05 -31.44
N VAL A 37 -11.46 7.57 -30.22
CA VAL A 37 -12.60 6.76 -29.74
C VAL A 37 -13.75 7.68 -29.40
N VAL A 38 -14.90 7.50 -30.10
CA VAL A 38 -16.14 8.20 -29.74
C VAL A 38 -16.70 7.61 -28.45
N GLU A 39 -16.69 8.40 -27.39
CA GLU A 39 -17.32 8.03 -26.13
C GLU A 39 -18.83 7.99 -26.27
N THR A 40 -19.43 6.82 -26.03
CA THR A 40 -20.87 6.65 -25.98
C THR A 40 -21.29 6.17 -24.60
N ASN A 41 -22.46 6.62 -24.14
CA ASN A 41 -23.01 6.25 -22.82
C ASN A 41 -24.51 5.95 -22.89
N PHE A 42 -25.00 5.41 -23.97
CA PHE A 42 -26.41 5.06 -24.18
C PHE A 42 -26.90 4.02 -23.15
N LEU A 43 -26.01 3.13 -22.70
CA LEU A 43 -26.31 2.12 -21.68
C LEU A 43 -26.38 2.70 -20.25
N GLN A 44 -25.93 3.95 -20.05
CA GLN A 44 -26.04 4.63 -18.74
C GLN A 44 -27.42 5.25 -18.55
N THR A 45 -28.43 4.43 -18.48
CA THR A 45 -29.81 4.87 -18.25
C THR A 45 -30.03 5.32 -16.80
N LYS A 46 -30.97 6.24 -16.58
CA LYS A 46 -31.36 6.68 -15.22
C LYS A 46 -31.83 5.50 -14.38
N THR A 47 -31.37 5.42 -13.16
CA THR A 47 -31.73 4.37 -12.20
C THR A 47 -31.63 4.90 -10.77
N THR A 48 -32.40 4.28 -9.86
CA THR A 48 -32.26 4.46 -8.40
C THR A 48 -31.60 3.23 -7.76
N ASP A 49 -31.29 2.20 -8.53
CA ASP A 49 -30.61 1.01 -8.06
C ASP A 49 -29.17 1.36 -7.62
N ARG A 50 -28.93 1.30 -6.31
CA ARG A 50 -27.63 1.62 -5.70
C ARG A 50 -26.51 0.71 -6.20
N SER A 51 -26.79 -0.56 -6.48
CA SER A 51 -25.79 -1.50 -7.01
C SER A 51 -25.32 -1.10 -8.40
N LEU A 52 -26.26 -0.71 -9.29
CA LEU A 52 -25.91 -0.22 -10.62
C LEU A 52 -25.15 1.10 -10.54
N LEU A 53 -25.59 2.05 -9.70
CA LEU A 53 -24.92 3.34 -9.50
C LEU A 53 -23.49 3.16 -8.96
N THR A 54 -23.27 2.21 -8.06
CA THR A 54 -21.94 1.90 -7.51
C THR A 54 -21.00 1.36 -8.60
N LYS A 55 -21.50 0.44 -9.45
CA LYS A 55 -20.72 -0.09 -10.59
C LYS A 55 -20.36 0.99 -11.60
N ASP A 56 -21.32 1.86 -11.91
CA ASP A 56 -21.09 3.03 -12.78
C ASP A 56 -19.99 3.94 -12.20
N SER A 57 -20.12 4.26 -10.90
CA SER A 57 -19.18 5.16 -10.23
C SER A 57 -17.75 4.57 -10.24
N ILE A 58 -17.57 3.28 -9.95
CA ILE A 58 -16.25 2.62 -10.01
C ILE A 58 -15.60 2.82 -11.38
N PHE A 59 -16.34 2.56 -12.46
CA PHE A 59 -15.81 2.73 -13.81
C PHE A 59 -15.52 4.19 -14.14
N LEU A 60 -16.44 5.12 -13.82
CA LEU A 60 -16.29 6.54 -14.14
C LEU A 60 -15.13 7.20 -13.38
N TYR A 61 -14.93 6.83 -12.09
CA TYR A 61 -13.74 7.26 -11.35
C TYR A 61 -12.46 6.70 -11.96
N ALA A 62 -12.45 5.40 -12.31
CA ALA A 62 -11.29 4.80 -12.96
C ALA A 62 -10.99 5.50 -14.30
N LYS A 63 -11.98 5.79 -15.12
CA LYS A 63 -11.82 6.47 -16.42
C LYS A 63 -11.11 7.82 -16.29
N GLN A 64 -11.23 8.52 -15.15
CA GLN A 64 -10.63 9.83 -14.96
C GLN A 64 -9.40 9.85 -14.03
N THR A 65 -9.22 8.84 -13.18
CA THR A 65 -8.17 8.89 -12.15
C THR A 65 -7.22 7.71 -12.15
N TYR A 66 -7.55 6.60 -12.83
CA TYR A 66 -6.70 5.43 -12.88
C TYR A 66 -5.38 5.72 -13.62
N TYR A 67 -4.26 5.27 -13.08
CA TYR A 67 -2.93 5.56 -13.60
C TYR A 67 -2.75 5.15 -15.06
N TRP A 68 -3.44 4.11 -15.49
CA TRP A 68 -3.50 3.65 -16.89
C TRP A 68 -4.86 3.94 -17.54
N ASN A 69 -5.43 5.11 -17.29
CA ASN A 69 -6.76 5.48 -17.82
C ASN A 69 -6.74 5.78 -19.33
N ILE A 70 -5.58 6.15 -19.89
CA ILE A 70 -5.42 6.32 -21.31
C ILE A 70 -5.55 4.96 -22.01
N GLY A 71 -6.44 4.86 -23.00
CA GLY A 71 -6.75 3.59 -23.68
C GLY A 71 -7.78 2.71 -22.97
N MET A 72 -8.38 3.15 -21.86
CA MET A 72 -9.57 2.49 -21.32
C MET A 72 -10.74 2.63 -22.30
N PRO A 73 -11.57 1.57 -22.45
CA PRO A 73 -12.76 1.62 -23.31
C PRO A 73 -13.76 2.68 -22.85
N GLY A 74 -14.63 3.11 -23.74
CA GLY A 74 -15.78 3.95 -23.42
C GLY A 74 -16.82 3.22 -22.56
N TYR A 75 -17.77 3.98 -21.97
CA TYR A 75 -18.76 3.43 -21.02
C TYR A 75 -19.58 2.28 -21.64
N ASP A 76 -20.13 2.47 -22.84
CA ASP A 76 -20.97 1.44 -23.49
C ASP A 76 -20.17 0.19 -23.85
N THR A 77 -18.91 0.35 -24.29
CA THR A 77 -18.03 -0.77 -24.62
C THR A 77 -17.66 -1.58 -23.37
N PHE A 78 -17.33 -0.93 -22.25
CA PHE A 78 -17.02 -1.60 -20.99
C PHE A 78 -18.27 -2.15 -20.34
N ASN A 79 -19.35 -1.38 -20.32
CA ASN A 79 -20.64 -1.68 -19.69
C ASN A 79 -20.48 -2.18 -18.24
N PRO A 80 -20.25 -1.30 -17.26
CA PRO A 80 -20.01 -1.73 -15.87
C PRO A 80 -21.21 -2.47 -15.26
N ARG A 81 -22.41 -2.23 -15.77
CA ARG A 81 -23.67 -2.84 -15.26
C ARG A 81 -23.82 -4.32 -15.62
N LYS A 82 -23.08 -4.83 -16.61
CA LYS A 82 -23.12 -6.27 -16.97
C LYS A 82 -22.52 -7.20 -15.93
N TYR A 83 -21.64 -6.67 -15.06
CA TYR A 83 -20.97 -7.47 -14.03
C TYR A 83 -21.89 -7.76 -12.84
N ALA A 84 -21.78 -8.94 -12.24
CA ALA A 84 -22.65 -9.35 -11.15
C ALA A 84 -22.41 -8.52 -9.87
N SER A 85 -21.17 -8.10 -9.61
CA SER A 85 -20.81 -7.34 -8.41
C SER A 85 -19.84 -6.19 -8.69
N SER A 86 -19.75 -5.24 -7.76
CA SER A 86 -18.75 -4.16 -7.77
C SER A 86 -17.32 -4.69 -7.78
N GLN A 87 -17.05 -5.78 -7.06
CA GLN A 87 -15.73 -6.43 -7.07
C GLN A 87 -15.37 -6.96 -8.46
N GLN A 88 -16.34 -7.51 -9.20
CA GLN A 88 -16.10 -7.96 -10.57
C GLN A 88 -15.81 -6.79 -11.53
N VAL A 89 -16.39 -5.59 -11.31
CA VAL A 89 -16.05 -4.39 -12.08
C VAL A 89 -14.57 -4.04 -11.88
N VAL A 90 -14.08 -4.03 -10.63
CA VAL A 90 -12.66 -3.77 -10.34
C VAL A 90 -11.77 -4.85 -10.96
N THR A 91 -12.15 -6.11 -10.87
CA THR A 91 -11.42 -7.21 -11.51
C THR A 91 -11.33 -7.03 -13.03
N ALA A 92 -12.41 -6.57 -13.66
CA ALA A 92 -12.43 -6.31 -15.10
C ALA A 92 -11.57 -5.09 -15.48
N ILE A 93 -11.51 -4.04 -14.64
CA ILE A 93 -10.59 -2.91 -14.83
C ILE A 93 -9.13 -3.38 -14.75
N ARG A 94 -8.78 -4.21 -13.77
CA ARG A 94 -7.44 -4.82 -13.65
C ARG A 94 -7.04 -5.63 -14.87
N ALA A 95 -8.00 -6.26 -15.54
CA ALA A 95 -7.76 -7.08 -16.73
C ALA A 95 -7.66 -6.27 -18.04
N LEU A 96 -7.83 -4.93 -18.01
CA LEU A 96 -7.71 -4.10 -19.20
C LEU A 96 -6.28 -4.11 -19.76
N SER A 97 -6.16 -4.19 -21.08
CA SER A 97 -4.88 -4.15 -21.78
C SER A 97 -4.12 -2.82 -21.61
N SER A 98 -4.83 -1.73 -21.28
CA SER A 98 -4.23 -0.40 -21.07
C SER A 98 -3.16 -0.38 -19.96
N ASN A 99 -3.24 -1.26 -18.97
CA ASN A 99 -2.24 -1.35 -17.90
C ASN A 99 -1.06 -2.30 -18.21
N GLY A 100 -1.07 -2.97 -19.39
CA GLY A 100 -0.03 -3.92 -19.78
C GLY A 100 0.17 -5.11 -18.82
N GLY A 101 -0.89 -5.52 -18.11
CA GLY A 101 -0.85 -6.60 -17.12
C GLY A 101 -0.19 -6.23 -15.79
N LYS A 102 0.07 -4.93 -15.55
CA LYS A 102 0.78 -4.46 -14.35
C LYS A 102 -0.14 -4.26 -13.14
N ASP A 103 -1.45 -4.09 -13.34
CA ASP A 103 -2.37 -3.85 -12.23
C ASP A 103 -2.71 -5.14 -11.48
N LYS A 104 -2.01 -5.35 -10.39
CA LYS A 104 -2.31 -6.34 -9.34
C LYS A 104 -2.71 -5.66 -8.01
N TYR A 105 -3.03 -4.37 -8.04
CA TYR A 105 -3.11 -3.50 -6.86
C TYR A 105 -4.50 -2.96 -6.58
N SER A 106 -5.39 -2.90 -7.60
CA SER A 106 -6.74 -2.32 -7.45
C SER A 106 -7.68 -3.23 -6.68
N PHE A 107 -8.43 -2.67 -5.73
CA PHE A 107 -9.41 -3.39 -4.90
C PHE A 107 -10.49 -2.46 -4.33
N LEU A 108 -11.55 -3.05 -3.78
CA LEU A 108 -12.54 -2.38 -2.94
C LEU A 108 -12.31 -2.77 -1.49
N ASP A 109 -12.44 -1.80 -0.59
CA ASP A 109 -12.30 -1.94 0.86
C ASP A 109 -13.58 -1.50 1.56
N ASP A 110 -13.86 -2.07 2.72
CA ASP A 110 -15.02 -1.75 3.57
C ASP A 110 -14.71 -0.75 4.70
N GLY A 111 -13.49 -0.20 4.71
CA GLY A 111 -12.97 0.71 5.72
C GLY A 111 -11.88 0.09 6.62
N THR A 112 -11.56 -1.18 6.43
CA THR A 112 -10.51 -1.90 7.18
C THR A 112 -9.14 -1.24 6.99
N VAL A 113 -8.79 -0.90 5.74
CA VAL A 113 -7.52 -0.25 5.41
C VAL A 113 -7.34 1.09 6.12
N ALA A 114 -8.41 1.90 6.22
CA ALA A 114 -8.34 3.18 6.93
C ALA A 114 -8.07 2.99 8.43
N GLY A 115 -8.65 1.96 9.05
CA GLY A 115 -8.39 1.58 10.44
C GLY A 115 -6.94 1.18 10.66
N GLU A 116 -6.42 0.27 9.85
CA GLU A 116 -5.03 -0.22 9.92
C GLU A 116 -4.03 0.93 9.68
N LEU A 117 -4.25 1.78 8.68
CA LEU A 117 -3.44 2.98 8.46
C LEU A 117 -3.47 3.93 9.64
N GLY A 118 -4.59 4.03 10.34
CA GLY A 118 -4.74 4.78 11.59
C GLY A 118 -4.03 4.15 12.79
N GLY A 119 -3.52 2.92 12.63
CA GLY A 119 -2.85 2.17 13.70
C GLY A 119 -3.81 1.40 14.60
N VAL A 120 -4.97 0.99 14.08
CA VAL A 120 -5.97 0.18 14.83
C VAL A 120 -6.15 -1.17 14.13
N GLY A 121 -5.83 -2.25 14.83
CA GLY A 121 -6.14 -3.61 14.42
C GLY A 121 -7.48 -4.07 14.97
N GLY A 122 -8.12 -5.03 14.27
CA GLY A 122 -9.40 -5.62 14.66
C GLY A 122 -9.45 -7.14 14.50
N ASP A 123 -8.29 -7.77 14.47
CA ASP A 123 -8.09 -9.19 14.20
C ASP A 123 -7.50 -9.94 15.42
N PHE A 124 -6.86 -11.08 15.20
CA PHE A 124 -6.17 -11.83 16.24
C PHE A 124 -4.81 -11.22 16.65
N GLY A 125 -4.23 -10.36 15.81
CA GLY A 125 -2.97 -9.66 16.06
C GLY A 125 -1.71 -10.48 15.80
N PHE A 126 -1.78 -11.49 14.93
CA PHE A 126 -0.62 -12.27 14.49
C PHE A 126 -0.78 -12.75 13.04
N SER A 127 0.32 -13.16 12.44
CA SER A 127 0.34 -13.78 11.12
C SER A 127 1.11 -15.09 11.18
N VAL A 128 0.96 -15.94 10.14
CA VAL A 128 1.54 -17.28 10.07
C VAL A 128 2.24 -17.52 8.76
N PHE A 129 3.18 -18.48 8.75
CA PHE A 129 3.92 -18.88 7.57
C PHE A 129 4.38 -20.34 7.64
N PHE A 130 4.48 -21.01 6.49
CA PHE A 130 4.99 -22.37 6.41
C PHE A 130 6.52 -22.36 6.26
N ALA A 131 7.25 -22.89 7.27
CA ALA A 131 8.70 -23.12 7.20
C ALA A 131 9.06 -24.38 6.39
N GLY A 132 8.09 -25.26 6.17
CA GLY A 132 8.19 -26.50 5.40
C GLY A 132 6.79 -27.01 5.09
N THR A 133 6.68 -28.11 4.32
CA THR A 133 5.40 -28.61 3.79
C THR A 133 4.30 -28.77 4.85
N ASN A 134 4.68 -29.19 6.08
CA ASN A 134 3.75 -29.41 7.20
C ASN A 134 4.21 -28.64 8.46
N ASP A 135 5.04 -27.62 8.32
CA ASP A 135 5.60 -26.84 9.43
C ASP A 135 5.05 -25.40 9.40
N LEU A 136 3.84 -25.23 9.92
CA LEU A 136 3.20 -23.93 10.09
C LEU A 136 3.73 -23.25 11.36
N ARG A 137 4.17 -22.01 11.23
CA ARG A 137 4.71 -21.22 12.34
C ARG A 137 4.10 -19.83 12.45
N VAL A 138 4.11 -19.30 13.66
CA VAL A 138 3.81 -17.89 13.91
C VAL A 138 4.89 -17.04 13.25
N LYS A 139 4.47 -16.15 12.36
CA LYS A 139 5.31 -15.27 11.54
C LYS A 139 5.72 -14.02 12.33
N TYR A 140 4.77 -13.35 12.93
CA TYR A 140 4.93 -12.24 13.87
C TYR A 140 3.69 -12.10 14.76
N VAL A 141 3.84 -11.31 15.83
CA VAL A 141 2.75 -10.97 16.76
C VAL A 141 2.84 -9.47 17.06
N TYR A 142 1.75 -8.75 16.96
CA TYR A 142 1.67 -7.36 17.41
C TYR A 142 1.60 -7.28 18.93
N ALA A 143 2.37 -6.39 19.52
CA ALA A 143 2.28 -6.09 20.95
C ALA A 143 0.86 -5.62 21.32
N ASN A 144 0.42 -6.00 22.53
CA ASN A 144 -0.91 -5.68 23.08
C ASN A 144 -2.10 -6.25 22.27
N SER A 145 -1.87 -7.14 21.31
CA SER A 145 -2.90 -7.83 20.57
C SER A 145 -3.50 -9.01 21.37
N PRO A 146 -4.66 -9.56 20.94
CA PRO A 146 -5.21 -10.79 21.52
C PRO A 146 -4.21 -11.95 21.53
N ALA A 147 -3.41 -12.12 20.47
CA ALA A 147 -2.37 -13.16 20.39
C ALA A 147 -1.21 -12.92 21.39
N ALA A 148 -0.79 -11.67 21.56
CA ALA A 148 0.23 -11.33 22.57
C ALA A 148 -0.23 -11.63 23.99
N ASN A 149 -1.53 -11.44 24.28
CA ASN A 149 -2.11 -11.77 25.59
C ASN A 149 -2.10 -13.28 25.87
N GLN A 150 -2.00 -14.13 24.84
CA GLN A 150 -1.81 -15.58 24.95
C GLN A 150 -0.33 -15.98 24.92
N ALA A 151 0.59 -15.00 25.02
CA ALA A 151 2.04 -15.21 24.98
C ALA A 151 2.53 -15.91 23.70
N LEU A 152 1.80 -15.73 22.56
CA LEU A 152 2.24 -16.19 21.27
C LEU A 152 3.52 -15.42 20.87
N LYS A 153 4.46 -16.12 20.24
CA LYS A 153 5.71 -15.50 19.73
C LYS A 153 6.08 -16.06 18.37
N ARG A 154 6.85 -15.27 17.59
CA ARG A 154 7.44 -15.73 16.33
C ARG A 154 8.18 -17.06 16.53
N GLY A 155 8.05 -17.92 15.54
CA GLY A 155 8.72 -19.24 15.52
C GLY A 155 7.97 -20.35 16.24
N TYR A 156 6.95 -20.06 17.06
CA TYR A 156 6.12 -21.11 17.66
C TYR A 156 5.42 -21.91 16.54
N GLN A 157 5.52 -23.24 16.61
CA GLN A 157 4.90 -24.12 15.64
C GLN A 157 3.41 -24.30 15.96
N ILE A 158 2.56 -24.29 14.96
CA ILE A 158 1.13 -24.55 15.07
C ILE A 158 0.87 -25.96 14.53
N THR A 159 0.42 -26.88 15.38
CA THR A 159 0.21 -28.29 15.02
C THR A 159 -1.27 -28.66 14.88
N LYS A 160 -2.18 -27.84 15.46
CA LYS A 160 -3.64 -27.96 15.27
C LYS A 160 -4.28 -26.60 15.18
N ILE A 161 -5.32 -26.48 14.38
CA ILE A 161 -6.22 -25.31 14.33
C ILE A 161 -7.64 -25.84 14.41
N ASN A 162 -8.44 -25.30 15.34
CA ASN A 162 -9.83 -25.71 15.58
C ASN A 162 -10.01 -27.25 15.67
N GLY A 163 -9.07 -27.90 16.34
CA GLY A 163 -9.06 -29.36 16.55
C GLY A 163 -8.52 -30.20 15.39
N ASN A 164 -8.24 -29.60 14.23
CA ASN A 164 -7.78 -30.29 13.02
C ASN A 164 -6.26 -30.14 12.85
N SER A 165 -5.55 -31.25 12.60
CA SER A 165 -4.13 -31.32 12.28
C SER A 165 -3.86 -31.67 10.82
N ASP A 166 -4.78 -32.35 10.14
CA ASP A 166 -4.58 -32.96 8.83
C ASP A 166 -4.51 -31.94 7.70
N ASN A 167 -5.15 -30.78 7.90
CA ASN A 167 -5.17 -29.68 6.95
C ASN A 167 -4.08 -28.63 7.19
N ILE A 168 -3.11 -28.89 8.10
CA ILE A 168 -1.97 -28.00 8.30
C ILE A 168 -0.84 -28.44 7.37
N ASN A 169 -0.97 -28.08 6.08
CA ASN A 169 0.00 -28.41 5.05
C ASN A 169 -0.08 -27.43 3.87
N THR A 170 0.87 -27.50 2.94
CA THR A 170 0.98 -26.60 1.79
C THR A 170 0.20 -27.03 0.56
N SER A 171 -0.72 -28.02 0.66
CA SER A 171 -1.69 -28.28 -0.41
C SER A 171 -2.67 -27.10 -0.55
N ASP A 172 -3.32 -26.97 -1.71
CA ASP A 172 -4.32 -25.91 -1.91
C ASP A 172 -5.40 -25.94 -0.83
N ALA A 173 -5.95 -27.11 -0.51
CA ALA A 173 -6.95 -27.27 0.54
C ALA A 173 -6.41 -26.92 1.94
N GLY A 174 -5.14 -27.26 2.23
CA GLY A 174 -4.49 -26.93 3.47
C GLY A 174 -4.24 -25.42 3.61
N LEU A 175 -3.76 -24.76 2.56
CA LEU A 175 -3.58 -23.32 2.54
C LEU A 175 -4.91 -22.58 2.71
N ASP A 176 -5.97 -23.00 1.99
CA ASP A 176 -7.30 -22.41 2.12
C ASP A 176 -7.86 -22.61 3.53
N TYR A 177 -7.63 -23.76 4.16
CA TYR A 177 -8.04 -24.04 5.53
C TYR A 177 -7.36 -23.07 6.53
N VAL A 178 -6.03 -22.96 6.47
CA VAL A 178 -5.26 -22.08 7.36
C VAL A 178 -5.63 -20.62 7.15
N VAL A 179 -5.75 -20.18 5.88
CA VAL A 179 -6.15 -18.80 5.54
C VAL A 179 -7.53 -18.48 6.11
N ASN A 180 -8.52 -19.33 5.88
CA ASN A 180 -9.88 -19.12 6.39
C ASN A 180 -9.94 -19.12 7.91
N ALA A 181 -9.16 -19.97 8.58
CA ALA A 181 -9.14 -20.04 10.04
C ALA A 181 -8.50 -18.80 10.69
N ILE A 182 -7.40 -18.28 10.14
CA ILE A 182 -6.61 -17.20 10.73
C ILE A 182 -7.08 -15.82 10.22
N PHE A 183 -7.31 -15.68 8.91
CA PHE A 183 -7.62 -14.39 8.28
C PHE A 183 -9.09 -14.24 7.86
N GLY A 184 -9.90 -15.32 7.95
CA GLY A 184 -11.32 -15.29 7.63
C GLY A 184 -12.17 -14.53 8.66
N SER A 185 -13.49 -14.64 8.54
CA SER A 185 -14.45 -13.89 9.36
C SER A 185 -14.69 -14.47 10.78
N ASN A 186 -14.09 -15.60 11.13
CA ASN A 186 -14.27 -16.24 12.43
C ASN A 186 -13.88 -15.31 13.58
N ALA A 187 -14.74 -15.21 14.59
CA ALA A 187 -14.47 -14.37 15.77
C ALA A 187 -13.44 -14.98 16.74
N THR A 188 -13.22 -16.30 16.67
CA THR A 188 -12.34 -17.02 17.58
C THR A 188 -11.59 -18.12 16.82
N VAL A 189 -10.35 -18.39 17.22
CA VAL A 189 -9.53 -19.50 16.75
C VAL A 189 -8.94 -20.25 17.94
N THR A 190 -8.94 -21.59 17.90
CA THR A 190 -8.21 -22.45 18.85
C THR A 190 -7.03 -23.08 18.16
N MET A 191 -5.87 -23.13 18.83
CA MET A 191 -4.66 -23.71 18.27
C MET A 191 -3.89 -24.52 19.32
N THR A 192 -3.28 -25.63 18.88
CA THR A 192 -2.23 -26.30 19.64
C THR A 192 -0.88 -25.81 19.12
N ILE A 193 -0.10 -25.18 19.99
CA ILE A 193 1.23 -24.65 19.68
C ILE A 193 2.33 -25.46 20.34
N VAL A 194 3.48 -25.53 19.68
CA VAL A 194 4.71 -26.14 20.21
C VAL A 194 5.79 -25.07 20.28
N LYS A 195 6.30 -24.81 21.48
CA LYS A 195 7.36 -23.84 21.75
C LYS A 195 8.74 -24.38 21.36
N PRO A 196 9.79 -23.55 21.26
CA PRO A 196 11.15 -24.02 20.96
C PRO A 196 11.69 -25.06 21.96
N ASP A 197 11.28 -24.97 23.24
CA ASP A 197 11.62 -25.92 24.29
C ASP A 197 10.80 -27.23 24.23
N LYS A 198 9.99 -27.44 23.19
CA LYS A 198 9.08 -28.57 22.97
C LYS A 198 7.84 -28.61 23.88
N THR A 199 7.62 -27.59 24.70
CA THR A 199 6.38 -27.46 25.46
C THR A 199 5.20 -27.31 24.51
N VAL A 200 4.16 -28.11 24.72
CA VAL A 200 2.88 -28.07 24.01
C VAL A 200 1.88 -27.28 24.81
N GLN A 201 1.15 -26.40 24.16
CA GLN A 201 0.12 -25.57 24.81
C GLN A 201 -1.06 -25.37 23.86
N ASP A 202 -2.27 -25.52 24.39
CA ASP A 202 -3.48 -25.09 23.68
C ASP A 202 -3.78 -23.62 24.01
N VAL A 203 -4.13 -22.85 22.97
CA VAL A 203 -4.50 -21.44 23.09
C VAL A 203 -5.83 -21.18 22.38
N THR A 204 -6.62 -20.29 22.95
CA THR A 204 -7.86 -19.78 22.32
C THR A 204 -7.74 -18.28 22.22
N ILE A 205 -7.90 -17.73 21.02
CA ILE A 205 -7.75 -16.31 20.73
C ILE A 205 -9.06 -15.80 20.12
N SER A 206 -9.63 -14.76 20.70
CA SER A 206 -10.79 -14.05 20.15
C SER A 206 -10.32 -12.73 19.51
N LYS A 207 -10.90 -12.37 18.37
CA LYS A 207 -10.66 -11.06 17.74
C LYS A 207 -11.05 -9.93 18.68
N ALA A 208 -10.23 -8.89 18.72
CA ALA A 208 -10.54 -7.67 19.46
C ALA A 208 -9.80 -6.49 18.82
N SER A 209 -10.29 -5.28 19.09
CA SER A 209 -9.58 -4.06 18.68
C SER A 209 -8.35 -3.85 19.57
N TYR A 210 -7.23 -3.44 18.96
CA TYR A 210 -5.98 -3.10 19.64
C TYR A 210 -5.22 -2.02 18.88
N ASN A 211 -4.34 -1.28 19.57
CA ASN A 211 -3.46 -0.32 18.92
C ASN A 211 -2.26 -1.05 18.30
N ILE A 212 -2.06 -0.88 17.00
CA ILE A 212 -0.91 -1.44 16.28
C ILE A 212 0.35 -0.67 16.70
N ASN A 213 1.32 -1.40 17.26
CA ASN A 213 2.71 -0.95 17.32
C ASN A 213 3.46 -1.59 16.13
N PRO A 214 3.79 -0.81 15.09
CA PRO A 214 4.44 -1.37 13.90
C PRO A 214 5.92 -1.69 14.11
N ILE A 215 6.54 -1.25 15.20
CA ILE A 215 7.91 -1.64 15.57
C ILE A 215 7.82 -2.95 16.36
N LEU A 216 8.13 -4.06 15.72
CA LEU A 216 8.07 -5.39 16.33
C LEU A 216 9.31 -5.67 17.19
N TYR A 217 10.47 -5.08 16.84
CA TYR A 217 11.73 -5.29 17.55
C TYR A 217 12.75 -4.19 17.27
N THR A 218 13.58 -3.85 18.26
CA THR A 218 14.74 -2.98 18.09
C THR A 218 15.92 -3.50 18.90
N ASN A 219 17.15 -3.33 18.38
CA ASN A 219 18.39 -3.66 19.10
C ASN A 219 19.57 -2.86 18.53
N THR A 220 20.70 -2.88 19.26
CA THR A 220 21.99 -2.36 18.78
C THR A 220 23.06 -3.44 18.96
N TYR A 221 23.73 -3.82 17.88
CA TYR A 221 24.81 -4.81 17.87
C TYR A 221 26.16 -4.13 17.81
N ALA A 222 27.15 -4.66 18.53
CA ALA A 222 28.55 -4.34 18.34
C ALA A 222 29.16 -5.30 17.34
N VAL A 223 29.70 -4.77 16.22
CA VAL A 223 30.36 -5.54 15.16
C VAL A 223 31.75 -4.93 14.90
N GLY A 224 32.78 -5.49 15.53
CA GLY A 224 34.09 -4.86 15.59
C GLY A 224 34.02 -3.47 16.27
N SER A 225 34.51 -2.44 15.59
CA SER A 225 34.42 -1.05 16.07
C SER A 225 33.11 -0.35 15.73
N LYS A 226 32.21 -1.00 15.00
CA LYS A 226 30.95 -0.42 14.52
C LYS A 226 29.79 -0.72 15.48
N LYS A 227 28.83 0.20 15.53
CA LYS A 227 27.53 -0.01 16.19
C LYS A 227 26.46 -0.08 15.11
N VAL A 228 25.72 -1.19 15.10
CA VAL A 228 24.67 -1.47 14.10
C VAL A 228 23.31 -1.41 14.78
N GLY A 229 22.47 -0.44 14.40
CA GLY A 229 21.08 -0.41 14.81
C GLY A 229 20.26 -1.44 14.02
N TYR A 230 19.32 -2.10 14.66
CA TYR A 230 18.37 -3.01 14.03
C TYR A 230 16.96 -2.66 14.44
N ILE A 231 16.09 -2.49 13.45
CA ILE A 231 14.67 -2.21 13.65
C ILE A 231 13.83 -3.09 12.73
N VAL A 232 12.85 -3.81 13.29
CA VAL A 232 11.83 -4.54 12.54
C VAL A 232 10.58 -3.66 12.49
N PHE A 233 10.25 -3.18 11.29
CA PHE A 233 9.15 -2.25 11.06
C PHE A 233 8.12 -2.86 10.10
N ASN A 234 6.92 -3.15 10.61
CA ASN A 234 5.95 -4.02 9.93
C ASN A 234 4.87 -3.26 9.14
N SER A 235 4.60 -1.99 9.43
CA SER A 235 3.58 -1.22 8.69
C SER A 235 3.83 0.29 8.80
N PHE A 236 3.59 1.03 7.71
CA PHE A 236 3.68 2.48 7.67
C PHE A 236 2.35 3.12 8.14
N THR A 237 1.99 2.88 9.39
CA THR A 237 0.81 3.49 10.03
C THR A 237 1.05 4.96 10.35
N THR A 238 0.00 5.79 10.39
CA THR A 238 0.12 7.23 10.66
C THR A 238 0.55 7.55 12.09
N ASN A 239 0.32 6.64 13.04
CA ASN A 239 0.75 6.76 14.44
C ASN A 239 2.23 6.40 14.66
N SER A 240 2.97 5.96 13.62
CA SER A 240 4.37 5.49 13.73
C SER A 240 5.38 6.59 14.01
N THR A 241 5.06 7.86 13.71
CA THR A 241 6.06 8.94 13.72
C THR A 241 6.81 9.03 15.06
N LYS A 242 6.07 9.08 16.17
CA LYS A 242 6.71 9.16 17.50
C LYS A 242 7.51 7.90 17.84
N LEU A 243 7.01 6.73 17.49
CA LEU A 243 7.70 5.46 17.76
C LEU A 243 9.04 5.38 17.01
N LEU A 244 9.07 5.85 15.77
CA LEU A 244 10.29 5.95 14.97
C LEU A 244 11.26 7.00 15.56
N ASP A 245 10.78 8.18 15.95
CA ASP A 245 11.61 9.22 16.58
C ASP A 245 12.26 8.70 17.88
N ASP A 246 11.51 7.97 18.72
CA ASP A 246 12.03 7.38 19.96
C ASP A 246 13.11 6.31 19.66
N ALA A 247 12.87 5.41 18.71
CA ALA A 247 13.83 4.38 18.31
C ALA A 247 15.13 5.01 17.75
N PHE A 248 15.01 6.02 16.88
CA PHE A 248 16.17 6.70 16.30
C PHE A 248 16.94 7.56 17.31
N THR A 249 16.26 8.10 18.31
CA THR A 249 16.92 8.76 19.45
C THR A 249 17.78 7.76 20.24
N GLN A 250 17.28 6.55 20.48
CA GLN A 250 18.06 5.48 21.12
C GLN A 250 19.26 5.06 20.28
N PHE A 251 19.10 4.92 18.96
CA PHE A 251 20.22 4.62 18.06
C PHE A 251 21.28 5.71 18.07
N ALA A 252 20.88 6.98 18.09
CA ALA A 252 21.82 8.10 18.19
C ALA A 252 22.60 8.06 19.53
N ASN A 253 21.92 7.84 20.66
CA ASN A 253 22.51 7.73 21.98
C ASN A 253 23.50 6.54 22.08
N ASN A 254 23.19 5.43 21.36
CA ASN A 254 24.06 4.26 21.31
C ASN A 254 25.24 4.42 20.32
N GLY A 255 25.31 5.53 19.57
CA GLY A 255 26.38 5.80 18.62
C GLY A 255 26.32 4.89 17.38
N VAL A 256 25.11 4.59 16.88
CA VAL A 256 24.91 3.76 15.70
C VAL A 256 25.53 4.41 14.45
N THR A 257 26.29 3.63 13.69
CA THR A 257 26.98 4.05 12.47
C THR A 257 26.50 3.34 11.21
N GLU A 258 25.88 2.18 11.35
CA GLU A 258 25.22 1.43 10.28
C GLU A 258 23.83 0.99 10.78
N LEU A 259 22.86 0.84 9.89
CA LEU A 259 21.46 0.54 10.25
C LEU A 259 20.95 -0.65 9.44
N ILE A 260 20.23 -1.54 10.09
CA ILE A 260 19.45 -2.61 9.47
C ILE A 260 17.97 -2.30 9.69
N VAL A 261 17.23 -2.11 8.61
CA VAL A 261 15.78 -1.91 8.61
C VAL A 261 15.13 -3.16 8.04
N ASP A 262 14.44 -3.91 8.89
CA ASP A 262 13.77 -5.14 8.50
C ASP A 262 12.32 -4.85 8.09
N LEU A 263 12.08 -4.95 6.80
CA LEU A 263 10.78 -4.71 6.14
C LEU A 263 10.21 -6.00 5.53
N ARG A 264 10.70 -7.20 5.95
CA ARG A 264 10.37 -8.46 5.26
C ARG A 264 8.87 -8.75 5.12
N TYR A 265 8.03 -8.21 5.99
CA TYR A 265 6.58 -8.40 5.96
C TYR A 265 5.81 -7.09 5.81
N ASN A 266 6.50 -6.01 5.49
CA ASN A 266 5.90 -4.68 5.44
C ASN A 266 5.33 -4.36 4.05
N GLY A 267 4.01 -4.44 3.91
CA GLY A 267 3.29 -4.12 2.67
C GLY A 267 3.20 -2.63 2.33
N GLY A 268 3.74 -1.75 3.19
CA GLY A 268 3.69 -0.31 2.97
C GLY A 268 2.75 0.42 3.93
N GLY A 269 1.99 1.39 3.42
CA GLY A 269 1.06 2.23 4.17
C GLY A 269 1.14 3.70 3.78
N SER A 270 1.21 4.60 4.77
CA SER A 270 1.24 6.05 4.59
C SER A 270 2.51 6.54 3.88
N VAL A 271 2.33 7.32 2.83
CA VAL A 271 3.41 8.05 2.14
C VAL A 271 4.14 8.96 3.12
N GLN A 272 3.40 9.73 3.92
CA GLN A 272 3.98 10.66 4.91
C GLN A 272 4.86 9.94 5.94
N THR A 273 4.46 8.74 6.39
CA THR A 273 5.29 7.95 7.31
C THR A 273 6.57 7.48 6.64
N SER A 274 6.53 7.10 5.35
CA SER A 274 7.71 6.76 4.57
C SER A 274 8.67 7.95 4.42
N GLU A 275 8.16 9.16 4.21
CA GLU A 275 8.93 10.40 4.17
C GLU A 275 9.63 10.68 5.51
N ASN A 276 8.87 10.60 6.61
CA ASN A 276 9.39 10.78 7.96
C ASN A 276 10.53 9.80 8.25
N PHE A 277 10.35 8.53 7.88
CA PHE A 277 11.37 7.51 8.06
C PHE A 277 12.60 7.76 7.15
N THR A 278 12.37 8.15 5.90
CA THR A 278 13.46 8.57 5.00
C THR A 278 14.28 9.70 5.61
N ASN A 279 13.62 10.71 6.17
CA ASN A 279 14.27 11.87 6.80
C ASN A 279 15.01 11.54 8.11
N LEU A 280 14.65 10.47 8.81
CA LEU A 280 15.42 9.95 9.96
C LEU A 280 16.73 9.28 9.52
N ILE A 281 16.80 8.69 8.32
CA ILE A 281 17.95 7.96 7.80
C ILE A 281 18.86 8.86 6.96
N ALA A 282 18.28 9.63 6.05
CA ALA A 282 19.02 10.42 5.07
C ALA A 282 20.06 11.36 5.72
N PRO A 283 21.24 11.56 5.11
CA PRO A 283 22.24 12.51 5.63
C PRO A 283 21.72 13.95 5.51
N SER A 284 22.09 14.79 6.48
CA SER A 284 21.70 16.22 6.51
C SER A 284 22.20 17.03 5.31
N SER A 285 23.23 16.56 4.60
CA SER A 285 23.72 17.15 3.35
C SER A 285 22.71 17.10 2.18
N GLN A 286 21.61 16.36 2.36
CA GLN A 286 20.52 16.28 1.38
C GLN A 286 19.40 17.29 1.65
N ASN A 287 19.40 17.97 2.80
CA ASN A 287 18.35 18.93 3.15
C ASN A 287 18.08 19.92 2.01
N GLY A 288 16.80 20.13 1.70
CA GLY A 288 16.32 21.00 0.65
C GLY A 288 16.41 20.44 -0.78
N LYS A 289 17.10 19.33 -1.01
CA LYS A 289 17.07 18.66 -2.31
C LYS A 289 15.84 17.82 -2.48
N VAL A 290 15.37 17.65 -3.71
CA VAL A 290 14.21 16.79 -4.01
C VAL A 290 14.50 15.37 -3.53
N MET A 291 13.56 14.80 -2.74
CA MET A 291 13.57 13.42 -2.30
C MET A 291 12.95 12.51 -3.36
N TYR A 292 11.75 12.88 -3.77
CA TYR A 292 11.02 12.23 -4.87
C TYR A 292 9.98 13.17 -5.48
N THR A 293 9.47 12.78 -6.65
CA THR A 293 8.38 13.44 -7.37
C THR A 293 7.22 12.48 -7.54
N THR A 294 6.01 12.93 -7.25
CA THR A 294 4.74 12.23 -7.51
C THR A 294 4.21 12.62 -8.88
N TYR A 295 4.03 11.65 -9.76
CA TYR A 295 3.47 11.79 -11.10
C TYR A 295 2.05 11.22 -11.12
N TRP A 296 1.07 12.09 -10.97
CA TRP A 296 -0.34 11.76 -11.13
C TRP A 296 -0.70 11.48 -12.58
N THR A 297 -1.89 10.94 -12.85
CA THR A 297 -2.35 10.76 -14.23
C THR A 297 -2.38 12.08 -14.98
N LYS A 298 -2.19 12.03 -16.31
CA LYS A 298 -2.25 13.24 -17.15
C LYS A 298 -3.60 13.96 -17.01
N THR A 299 -4.70 13.19 -16.96
CA THR A 299 -6.05 13.70 -16.75
C THR A 299 -6.18 14.53 -15.45
N MET A 300 -5.54 14.07 -14.35
CA MET A 300 -5.53 14.81 -13.10
C MET A 300 -4.61 16.03 -13.17
N GLN A 301 -3.41 15.91 -13.76
CA GLN A 301 -2.48 17.03 -13.93
C GLN A 301 -3.07 18.17 -14.76
N ASP A 302 -3.86 17.85 -15.78
CA ASP A 302 -4.51 18.81 -16.66
C ASP A 302 -5.86 19.32 -16.13
N GLN A 303 -6.22 18.96 -14.90
CA GLN A 303 -7.48 19.36 -14.27
C GLN A 303 -8.74 18.88 -15.02
N MET A 304 -8.64 17.73 -15.68
CA MET A 304 -9.75 17.13 -16.43
C MET A 304 -10.50 16.06 -15.64
N ALA A 305 -10.01 15.65 -14.47
CA ALA A 305 -10.66 14.68 -13.59
C ALA A 305 -11.82 15.30 -12.79
N THR A 306 -12.81 15.86 -13.50
CA THR A 306 -13.94 16.62 -12.92
C THR A 306 -14.82 15.80 -11.98
N ILE A 307 -14.83 14.47 -12.09
CA ILE A 307 -15.55 13.57 -11.18
C ILE A 307 -15.09 13.73 -9.73
N LEU A 308 -13.85 14.17 -9.50
CA LEU A 308 -13.30 14.42 -8.17
C LEU A 308 -14.01 15.55 -7.40
N GLN A 309 -14.81 16.38 -8.07
CA GLN A 309 -15.70 17.36 -7.42
C GLN A 309 -16.72 16.69 -6.50
N ASN A 310 -17.02 15.40 -6.71
CA ASN A 310 -17.92 14.62 -5.85
C ASN A 310 -17.25 14.08 -4.58
N GLN A 311 -15.92 14.09 -4.49
CA GLN A 311 -15.14 13.69 -3.30
C GLN A 311 -14.90 14.91 -2.42
N LYS A 312 -15.92 15.27 -1.62
CA LYS A 312 -15.90 16.48 -0.79
C LYS A 312 -15.38 16.21 0.62
N PHE A 313 -14.71 17.20 1.19
CA PHE A 313 -14.24 17.18 2.58
C PHE A 313 -14.22 18.60 3.17
N TYR A 314 -14.13 18.68 4.51
CA TYR A 314 -13.98 19.96 5.21
C TYR A 314 -12.50 20.23 5.48
N ALA A 315 -12.03 21.44 5.19
CA ALA A 315 -10.70 21.93 5.55
C ALA A 315 -10.78 23.41 5.96
N PRO A 316 -9.79 23.95 6.68
CA PRO A 316 -9.72 25.37 6.96
C PRO A 316 -9.62 26.19 5.66
N GLY A 317 -10.51 27.13 5.48
CA GLY A 317 -10.43 28.14 4.43
C GLY A 317 -9.38 29.20 4.71
N ARG A 318 -9.28 30.23 3.86
CA ARG A 318 -8.30 31.31 4.01
C ARG A 318 -8.46 32.12 5.29
N ASP A 319 -9.69 32.23 5.82
CA ASP A 319 -10.02 32.88 7.08
C ASP A 319 -9.92 31.97 8.33
N GLY A 320 -9.47 30.71 8.12
CA GLY A 320 -9.35 29.69 9.15
C GLY A 320 -10.66 28.97 9.51
N LYS A 321 -11.79 29.34 8.92
CA LYS A 321 -13.07 28.67 9.14
C LYS A 321 -13.17 27.41 8.27
N PRO A 322 -13.93 26.38 8.73
CA PRO A 322 -14.18 25.20 7.91
C PRO A 322 -14.91 25.55 6.61
N GLU A 323 -14.34 25.23 5.49
CA GLU A 323 -14.94 25.31 4.16
C GLU A 323 -15.03 23.94 3.52
N ILE A 324 -15.92 23.78 2.53
CA ILE A 324 -16.07 22.55 1.76
C ILE A 324 -15.16 22.64 0.55
N PHE A 325 -14.23 21.70 0.47
CA PHE A 325 -13.37 21.47 -0.67
C PHE A 325 -13.68 20.10 -1.31
N SER A 326 -13.11 19.86 -2.48
CA SER A 326 -13.13 18.56 -3.15
C SER A 326 -11.71 18.14 -3.57
N TYR A 327 -11.51 16.88 -3.89
CA TYR A 327 -10.23 16.44 -4.44
C TYR A 327 -9.92 17.10 -5.80
N PHE A 328 -10.91 17.66 -6.48
CA PHE A 328 -10.70 18.44 -7.70
C PHE A 328 -9.99 19.78 -7.44
N ASP A 329 -10.06 20.31 -6.23
CA ASP A 329 -9.45 21.61 -5.88
C ASP A 329 -7.94 21.51 -5.63
N TYR A 330 -7.37 20.31 -5.56
CA TYR A 330 -5.94 20.10 -5.44
C TYR A 330 -5.20 20.29 -6.77
N SER A 331 -3.93 20.71 -6.69
CA SER A 331 -3.02 20.72 -7.82
C SER A 331 -2.29 19.38 -7.93
N TYR A 332 -2.38 18.74 -9.09
CA TYR A 332 -1.74 17.45 -9.38
C TYR A 332 -0.47 17.57 -10.24
N LYS A 333 0.01 18.79 -10.50
CA LYS A 333 1.25 19.02 -11.26
C LYS A 333 2.47 18.52 -10.49
N PRO A 334 3.47 17.88 -11.15
CA PRO A 334 4.65 17.32 -10.48
C PRO A 334 5.66 18.42 -10.11
N THR A 335 5.28 19.35 -9.24
CA THR A 335 6.09 20.51 -8.84
C THR A 335 6.09 20.70 -7.32
N ILE A 336 7.12 21.38 -6.80
CA ILE A 336 7.21 21.78 -5.38
C ILE A 336 6.02 22.70 -5.02
N ALA A 337 5.66 23.64 -5.89
CA ALA A 337 4.56 24.56 -5.64
C ALA A 337 3.23 23.83 -5.43
N ALA A 338 2.98 22.75 -6.18
CA ALA A 338 1.80 21.90 -6.04
C ALA A 338 1.88 20.90 -4.86
N GLY A 339 3.04 20.78 -4.19
CA GLY A 339 3.24 19.81 -3.13
C GLY A 339 3.43 18.37 -3.62
N ASN A 340 3.78 18.18 -4.89
CA ASN A 340 4.01 16.86 -5.51
C ASN A 340 5.49 16.56 -5.77
N GLN A 341 6.39 17.42 -5.27
CA GLN A 341 7.82 17.14 -5.09
C GLN A 341 8.16 17.34 -3.62
N GLU A 342 8.54 16.26 -2.97
CA GLU A 342 8.98 16.29 -1.58
C GLU A 342 10.49 16.51 -1.53
N VAL A 343 10.93 17.22 -0.49
CA VAL A 343 12.35 17.53 -0.25
C VAL A 343 12.82 16.84 1.02
N PHE A 344 14.12 16.49 1.03
CA PHE A 344 14.73 15.99 2.26
C PHE A 344 14.74 17.08 3.34
N ALA A 345 14.37 16.68 4.55
CA ALA A 345 14.40 17.51 5.75
C ALA A 345 14.83 16.61 6.93
N LYS A 346 16.13 16.53 7.20
CA LYS A 346 16.70 15.65 8.23
C LYS A 346 15.93 15.75 9.55
N ARG A 347 15.50 14.60 10.08
CA ARG A 347 14.84 14.46 11.38
C ARG A 347 15.78 13.77 12.37
N GLY A 348 15.62 14.11 13.66
CA GLY A 348 16.39 13.51 14.75
C GLY A 348 17.89 13.83 14.71
N THR A 349 18.60 13.23 15.64
CA THR A 349 20.02 13.49 15.90
C THR A 349 20.97 12.41 15.37
N LEU A 350 20.44 11.30 14.84
CA LEU A 350 21.25 10.24 14.26
C LEU A 350 21.87 10.70 12.95
N ASN A 351 23.09 11.23 13.04
CA ASN A 351 23.89 11.68 11.91
C ASN A 351 25.08 10.74 11.67
N GLY A 352 25.59 10.72 10.45
CA GLY A 352 26.80 9.97 10.14
C GLY A 352 26.59 8.48 9.84
N LEU A 353 25.37 8.06 9.59
CA LEU A 353 25.10 6.73 9.02
C LEU A 353 25.90 6.57 7.73
N LYS A 354 26.63 5.45 7.63
CA LYS A 354 27.46 5.12 6.44
C LYS A 354 26.73 4.23 5.47
N ARG A 355 25.90 3.35 6.00
CA ARG A 355 25.19 2.31 5.25
C ARG A 355 23.85 1.96 5.89
N VAL A 356 22.90 1.57 5.05
CA VAL A 356 21.63 1.00 5.47
C VAL A 356 21.42 -0.32 4.75
N TYR A 357 21.15 -1.37 5.52
CA TYR A 357 20.68 -2.65 5.00
C TYR A 357 19.17 -2.69 5.11
N PHE A 358 18.51 -3.15 4.06
CA PHE A 358 17.09 -3.49 4.11
C PHE A 358 16.94 -4.99 4.01
N ILE A 359 16.31 -5.59 5.01
CA ILE A 359 15.87 -6.98 4.94
C ILE A 359 14.49 -6.98 4.29
N VAL A 360 14.35 -7.67 3.16
CA VAL A 360 13.17 -7.59 2.28
C VAL A 360 12.74 -8.96 1.78
N THR A 361 11.44 -9.09 1.47
CA THR A 361 10.85 -10.26 0.81
C THR A 361 9.82 -9.83 -0.24
N SER A 362 9.15 -10.77 -0.89
CA SER A 362 8.00 -10.49 -1.75
C SER A 362 6.81 -9.83 -1.03
N GLY A 363 6.79 -9.84 0.31
CA GLY A 363 5.86 -9.06 1.13
C GLY A 363 6.22 -7.58 1.27
N THR A 364 7.48 -7.20 1.00
CA THR A 364 7.94 -5.81 1.07
C THR A 364 7.42 -5.01 -0.12
N ALA A 365 6.55 -4.04 0.11
CA ALA A 365 5.84 -3.37 -0.98
C ALA A 365 5.67 -1.86 -0.76
N SER A 366 5.48 -1.11 -1.84
CA SER A 366 4.85 0.20 -1.88
C SER A 366 5.57 1.27 -1.05
N ALA A 367 5.04 1.75 0.09
CA ALA A 367 5.71 2.75 0.95
C ALA A 367 7.07 2.26 1.48
N SER A 368 7.25 0.93 1.67
CA SER A 368 8.55 0.32 1.95
C SER A 368 9.52 0.48 0.77
N GLU A 369 9.04 0.23 -0.44
CA GLU A 369 9.85 0.38 -1.65
C GLU A 369 10.13 1.86 -1.95
N LEU A 370 9.20 2.78 -1.62
CA LEU A 370 9.42 4.22 -1.67
C LEU A 370 10.58 4.64 -0.76
N LEU A 371 10.58 4.20 0.51
CA LEU A 371 11.68 4.44 1.45
C LEU A 371 13.04 3.99 0.88
N ILE A 372 13.09 2.75 0.37
CA ILE A 372 14.31 2.20 -0.24
C ILE A 372 14.74 3.02 -1.45
N ASN A 373 13.79 3.33 -2.36
CA ASN A 373 14.06 4.06 -3.59
C ASN A 373 14.56 5.49 -3.33
N ASN A 374 14.03 6.17 -2.31
CA ASN A 374 14.44 7.51 -1.91
C ASN A 374 15.88 7.54 -1.36
N LEU A 375 16.29 6.47 -0.67
CA LEU A 375 17.60 6.40 -0.02
C LEU A 375 18.73 5.92 -0.95
N LYS A 376 18.42 5.13 -1.98
CA LYS A 376 19.42 4.61 -2.93
C LYS A 376 20.36 5.68 -3.52
N PRO A 377 19.92 6.89 -3.89
CA PRO A 377 20.80 7.92 -4.44
C PRO A 377 21.69 8.62 -3.40
N VAL A 378 21.40 8.50 -2.11
CA VAL A 378 21.92 9.42 -1.08
C VAL A 378 22.75 8.74 0.01
N ILE A 379 22.68 7.42 0.13
CA ILE A 379 23.44 6.61 1.09
C ILE A 379 23.74 5.22 0.49
N ASP A 380 24.77 4.51 0.99
CA ASP A 380 25.04 3.13 0.58
C ASP A 380 23.93 2.21 1.10
N VAL A 381 23.08 1.69 0.17
CA VAL A 381 21.96 0.80 0.45
C VAL A 381 22.29 -0.61 0.01
N LYS A 382 22.06 -1.59 0.87
CA LYS A 382 22.15 -3.03 0.58
C LYS A 382 20.82 -3.71 0.85
N LEU A 383 20.35 -4.55 -0.06
CA LEU A 383 19.14 -5.35 0.07
C LEU A 383 19.52 -6.82 0.34
N VAL A 384 18.97 -7.38 1.42
CA VAL A 384 19.18 -8.77 1.85
C VAL A 384 17.82 -9.47 1.91
N GLY A 385 17.71 -10.66 1.33
CA GLY A 385 16.48 -11.44 1.39
C GLY A 385 15.97 -11.87 0.04
N LYS A 386 14.74 -11.53 -0.34
CA LYS A 386 14.11 -11.88 -1.62
C LYS A 386 13.67 -10.60 -2.35
N LYS A 387 13.53 -10.72 -3.67
CA LYS A 387 13.03 -9.63 -4.52
C LYS A 387 11.71 -9.08 -3.96
N THR A 388 11.57 -7.73 -3.91
CA THR A 388 10.39 -7.07 -3.36
C THR A 388 9.15 -7.26 -4.24
N TYR A 389 7.99 -6.80 -3.77
CA TYR A 389 6.71 -6.98 -4.44
C TYR A 389 6.59 -6.26 -5.79
N GLY A 390 7.13 -5.06 -5.91
CA GLY A 390 7.05 -4.26 -7.12
C GLY A 390 5.77 -3.44 -7.22
N LYS A 391 5.60 -2.45 -6.35
CA LYS A 391 4.49 -1.49 -6.41
C LYS A 391 5.00 -0.04 -6.40
N PRO A 392 5.47 0.49 -7.54
CA PRO A 392 5.92 1.89 -7.64
C PRO A 392 4.78 2.90 -7.65
N VAL A 393 3.54 2.45 -7.67
CA VAL A 393 2.32 3.25 -7.79
C VAL A 393 1.56 3.34 -6.48
N GLY A 394 0.88 4.46 -6.29
CA GLY A 394 0.08 4.73 -5.10
C GLY A 394 -1.30 5.29 -5.42
N PHE A 395 -2.05 5.55 -4.36
CA PHE A 395 -3.44 5.99 -4.42
C PHE A 395 -3.85 6.81 -3.19
N PHE A 396 -4.96 7.51 -3.29
CA PHE A 396 -5.83 7.86 -2.19
C PHE A 396 -7.15 7.09 -2.32
N SER A 397 -7.89 6.93 -1.23
CA SER A 397 -9.21 6.28 -1.27
C SER A 397 -10.24 7.15 -1.99
N ILE A 398 -11.08 6.53 -2.78
CA ILE A 398 -12.26 7.17 -3.39
C ILE A 398 -13.49 6.53 -2.76
N ARG A 399 -14.24 7.30 -1.97
CA ARG A 399 -15.46 6.81 -1.32
C ARG A 399 -16.60 6.66 -2.33
N ILE A 400 -17.10 5.44 -2.47
CA ILE A 400 -18.23 5.10 -3.33
C ILE A 400 -19.23 4.29 -2.49
N ASP A 401 -20.34 4.90 -2.13
CA ASP A 401 -21.36 4.32 -1.24
C ASP A 401 -20.76 3.84 0.09
N LYS A 402 -20.73 2.55 0.34
CA LYS A 402 -20.20 1.95 1.57
C LYS A 402 -18.75 1.45 1.45
N SER A 403 -18.16 1.54 0.27
CA SER A 403 -16.83 1.03 -0.01
C SER A 403 -15.86 2.14 -0.38
N ASP A 404 -14.59 1.91 -0.14
CA ASP A 404 -13.48 2.71 -0.62
C ASP A 404 -12.83 2.03 -1.82
N LEU A 405 -12.78 2.72 -2.94
CA LEU A 405 -12.08 2.26 -4.14
C LEU A 405 -10.61 2.70 -4.06
N TYR A 406 -9.71 1.72 -4.09
CA TYR A 406 -8.27 1.90 -4.23
C TYR A 406 -7.84 1.43 -5.61
N ILE A 407 -7.47 2.38 -6.46
CA ILE A 407 -6.88 2.15 -7.79
C ILE A 407 -5.62 2.99 -7.91
N PRO A 408 -4.53 2.52 -8.55
CA PRO A 408 -3.35 3.36 -8.81
C PRO A 408 -3.73 4.67 -9.47
N GLN A 409 -3.23 5.79 -8.93
CA GLN A 409 -3.49 7.14 -9.44
C GLN A 409 -2.19 7.89 -9.71
N PHE A 410 -1.08 7.48 -9.11
CA PHE A 410 0.22 8.10 -9.30
C PHE A 410 1.36 7.08 -9.25
N GLU A 411 2.50 7.47 -9.81
CA GLU A 411 3.80 6.83 -9.64
C GLU A 411 4.75 7.78 -8.90
N THR A 412 5.68 7.24 -8.12
CA THR A 412 6.74 8.02 -7.48
C THR A 412 8.10 7.73 -8.12
N ARG A 413 8.92 8.77 -8.28
CA ARG A 413 10.30 8.65 -8.76
C ARG A 413 11.24 9.42 -7.86
N ASN A 414 12.39 8.83 -7.53
CA ASN A 414 13.37 9.40 -6.62
C ASN A 414 14.10 10.62 -7.22
N GLN A 415 15.06 11.16 -6.48
CA GLN A 415 15.90 12.31 -6.86
C GLN A 415 16.54 12.18 -8.26
N LEU A 416 16.88 10.96 -8.67
CA LEU A 416 17.47 10.65 -9.97
C LEU A 416 16.42 10.28 -11.04
N ASN A 417 15.14 10.56 -10.79
CA ASN A 417 14.01 10.19 -11.64
C ASN A 417 13.86 8.66 -11.85
N GLN A 418 14.33 7.85 -10.90
CA GLN A 418 14.21 6.40 -10.95
C GLN A 418 12.92 5.94 -10.26
N GLY A 419 12.17 5.11 -10.95
CA GLY A 419 10.90 4.50 -10.52
C GLY A 419 10.64 3.24 -11.33
N GLY A 420 9.39 2.89 -11.59
CA GLY A 420 9.03 1.84 -12.55
C GLY A 420 9.40 0.42 -12.13
N TYR A 421 9.69 0.17 -10.85
CA TYR A 421 10.09 -1.16 -10.34
C TYR A 421 8.88 -2.12 -10.20
N PHE A 422 8.06 -2.25 -11.24
CA PHE A 422 6.87 -3.12 -11.25
C PHE A 422 7.18 -4.60 -11.03
N ASP A 423 8.39 -5.02 -11.39
CA ASP A 423 8.85 -6.40 -11.18
C ASP A 423 9.52 -6.61 -9.81
N GLY A 424 9.52 -5.59 -8.94
CA GLY A 424 10.22 -5.60 -7.66
C GLY A 424 11.69 -5.20 -7.75
N MET A 425 12.28 -4.89 -6.58
CA MET A 425 13.68 -4.54 -6.45
C MET A 425 14.50 -5.80 -6.24
N THR A 426 15.54 -6.00 -7.05
CA THR A 426 16.50 -7.11 -6.90
C THR A 426 17.36 -6.89 -5.67
N VAL A 427 17.63 -7.98 -4.93
CA VAL A 427 18.47 -7.97 -3.73
C VAL A 427 19.94 -8.13 -4.06
N ASP A 428 20.84 -7.57 -3.22
CA ASP A 428 22.29 -7.75 -3.30
C ASP A 428 22.69 -9.16 -2.79
N LYS A 429 21.92 -9.71 -1.84
CA LYS A 429 22.11 -11.05 -1.30
C LYS A 429 20.78 -11.79 -1.23
N ASP A 430 20.68 -12.89 -1.98
CA ASP A 430 19.51 -13.78 -1.93
C ASP A 430 19.58 -14.71 -0.71
N VAL A 431 18.61 -14.54 0.21
CA VAL A 431 18.48 -15.32 1.45
C VAL A 431 17.01 -15.62 1.70
N ALA A 432 16.69 -16.86 2.06
CA ALA A 432 15.34 -17.22 2.48
C ALA A 432 15.07 -16.77 3.93
N ASP A 433 13.82 -16.43 4.22
CA ASP A 433 13.36 -16.14 5.58
C ASP A 433 13.53 -17.34 6.50
N ASP A 434 13.98 -17.11 7.73
CA ASP A 434 14.11 -18.11 8.77
C ASP A 434 13.13 -17.86 9.92
N VAL A 435 11.87 -18.20 9.67
CA VAL A 435 10.78 -18.04 10.65
C VAL A 435 10.95 -18.93 11.90
N THR A 436 11.93 -19.86 11.91
CA THR A 436 12.21 -20.70 13.06
C THR A 436 13.00 -19.98 14.17
N ARG A 437 13.54 -18.79 13.85
CA ARG A 437 14.29 -17.92 14.78
C ARG A 437 13.54 -16.61 15.00
N ASP A 438 13.62 -16.10 16.23
CA ASP A 438 12.97 -14.83 16.56
C ASP A 438 13.73 -13.64 15.97
N PHE A 439 13.04 -12.51 15.87
CA PHE A 439 13.68 -11.25 15.54
C PHE A 439 14.76 -10.90 16.55
N GLY A 440 15.91 -10.42 16.07
CA GLY A 440 17.03 -10.07 16.91
C GLY A 440 17.99 -11.22 17.23
N ASP A 441 17.68 -12.47 16.88
CA ASP A 441 18.66 -13.57 16.93
C ASP A 441 19.76 -13.34 15.86
N PRO A 442 21.04 -13.09 16.25
CA PRO A 442 22.12 -12.87 15.28
C PRO A 442 22.36 -14.05 14.32
N ALA A 443 21.84 -15.24 14.65
CA ALA A 443 21.92 -16.43 13.81
C ALA A 443 20.69 -16.58 12.86
N GLU A 444 19.70 -15.65 12.92
CA GLU A 444 18.65 -15.59 11.88
C GLU A 444 19.30 -15.22 10.55
N LYS A 445 18.97 -15.97 9.49
CA LYS A 445 19.76 -15.98 8.25
C LYS A 445 19.91 -14.61 7.58
N MET A 446 18.83 -13.81 7.49
CA MET A 446 18.89 -12.51 6.84
C MET A 446 19.64 -11.49 7.70
N LEU A 447 19.38 -11.48 9.02
CA LEU A 447 20.11 -10.63 9.96
C LEU A 447 21.60 -11.00 9.99
N ALA A 448 21.92 -12.29 10.01
CA ALA A 448 23.30 -12.81 10.01
C ALA A 448 24.09 -12.29 8.80
N GLU A 449 23.51 -12.28 7.59
CA GLU A 449 24.16 -11.77 6.38
C GLU A 449 24.44 -10.25 6.44
N ALA A 450 23.50 -9.46 6.97
CA ALA A 450 23.70 -8.03 7.14
C ALA A 450 24.81 -7.74 8.17
N LEU A 451 24.84 -8.45 9.30
CA LEU A 451 25.90 -8.34 10.32
C LEU A 451 27.26 -8.83 9.77
N TYR A 452 27.26 -9.92 9.00
CA TYR A 452 28.47 -10.43 8.34
C TYR A 452 29.05 -9.41 7.36
N TYR A 453 28.20 -8.79 6.53
CA TYR A 453 28.66 -7.72 5.61
C TYR A 453 29.23 -6.53 6.38
N THR A 454 28.60 -6.14 7.48
CA THR A 454 29.13 -5.07 8.34
C THR A 454 30.56 -5.37 8.82
N ALA A 455 30.84 -6.63 9.19
CA ALA A 455 32.16 -7.05 9.66
C ALA A 455 33.20 -7.12 8.53
N ASN A 456 32.81 -7.66 7.36
CA ASN A 456 33.74 -8.12 6.33
C ASN A 456 33.74 -7.27 5.04
N GLY A 457 32.75 -6.38 4.87
CA GLY A 457 32.58 -5.56 3.65
C GLY A 457 32.08 -6.31 2.40
N ASN A 458 31.73 -7.57 2.54
CA ASN A 458 31.13 -8.42 1.50
C ASN A 458 30.12 -9.41 2.12
N PHE A 459 29.24 -9.95 1.32
CA PHE A 459 28.34 -11.03 1.75
C PHE A 459 29.08 -12.37 1.76
N THR A 460 28.53 -13.34 2.51
CA THR A 460 29.08 -14.70 2.47
C THR A 460 29.06 -15.23 1.03
N SER A 461 30.12 -15.93 0.61
CA SER A 461 30.06 -16.75 -0.58
C SER A 461 29.00 -17.84 -0.37
N LEU A 462 28.26 -18.25 -1.44
CA LEU A 462 27.24 -19.28 -1.38
C LEU A 462 27.86 -20.58 -0.83
N ILE A 463 27.84 -20.76 0.50
CA ILE A 463 28.09 -22.06 1.11
C ILE A 463 26.77 -22.83 0.95
N LYS A 464 26.80 -23.94 0.23
CA LYS A 464 25.72 -24.93 0.25
C LYS A 464 25.67 -25.51 1.67
N ASN A 465 24.96 -24.83 2.57
CA ASN A 465 24.69 -25.38 3.88
C ASN A 465 23.64 -26.47 3.73
N ASN A 466 24.10 -27.72 3.65
CA ASN A 466 23.30 -28.91 3.89
C ASN A 466 22.92 -28.94 5.39
N THR A 467 22.09 -28.03 5.85
CA THR A 467 21.40 -28.22 7.13
C THR A 467 20.22 -29.15 6.86
N ILE A 468 20.34 -30.38 7.33
CA ILE A 468 19.27 -31.37 7.37
C ILE A 468 18.21 -30.81 8.33
N SER A 469 17.18 -30.16 7.78
CA SER A 469 15.92 -29.92 8.50
C SER A 469 15.13 -31.23 8.47
N SER A 470 14.57 -31.62 9.61
CA SER A 470 13.68 -32.80 9.73
C SER A 470 12.36 -32.68 8.95
N THR A 471 12.11 -31.55 8.32
CA THR A 471 10.95 -31.27 7.44
C THR A 471 11.45 -31.05 6.02
N SER A 472 10.78 -31.62 5.01
CA SER A 472 11.12 -31.38 3.61
C SER A 472 11.06 -29.90 3.30
N PRO A 473 12.19 -29.25 2.94
CA PRO A 473 12.18 -27.83 2.60
C PRO A 473 11.35 -27.62 1.34
N LEU A 474 10.59 -26.51 1.31
CA LEU A 474 9.87 -26.12 0.09
C LEU A 474 10.88 -25.84 -1.04
N SER A 475 10.57 -26.31 -2.24
CA SER A 475 11.27 -25.86 -3.44
C SER A 475 11.05 -24.34 -3.62
N LYS A 476 11.90 -23.67 -4.41
CA LYS A 476 11.76 -22.22 -4.64
C LYS A 476 10.36 -21.85 -5.15
N ASN A 477 9.84 -22.58 -6.13
CA ASN A 477 8.51 -22.29 -6.69
C ASN A 477 7.39 -22.54 -5.66
N GLN A 478 7.47 -23.62 -4.90
CA GLN A 478 6.51 -23.86 -3.81
C GLN A 478 6.57 -22.77 -2.73
N PHE A 479 7.77 -22.28 -2.39
CA PHE A 479 7.92 -21.19 -1.44
C PHE A 479 7.26 -19.90 -1.96
N ASP A 480 7.44 -19.56 -3.23
CA ASP A 480 6.86 -18.37 -3.85
C ASP A 480 5.33 -18.48 -3.92
N ASP A 481 4.78 -19.65 -4.28
CA ASP A 481 3.33 -19.90 -4.34
C ASP A 481 2.69 -19.87 -2.96
N VAL A 482 3.29 -20.51 -1.96
CA VAL A 482 2.82 -20.50 -0.57
C VAL A 482 2.88 -19.08 -0.01
N SER A 483 3.97 -18.36 -0.27
CA SER A 483 4.11 -16.96 0.17
C SER A 483 3.01 -16.09 -0.40
N ALA A 484 2.67 -16.24 -1.68
CA ALA A 484 1.62 -15.45 -2.33
C ALA A 484 0.22 -15.74 -1.74
N LYS A 485 -0.09 -17.02 -1.43
CA LYS A 485 -1.37 -17.42 -0.84
C LYS A 485 -1.51 -17.03 0.64
N MET A 486 -0.40 -17.04 1.39
CA MET A 486 -0.37 -16.72 2.83
C MET A 486 -0.19 -15.23 3.12
N ASP A 487 -0.01 -14.41 2.09
CA ASP A 487 0.25 -12.97 2.20
C ASP A 487 -1.07 -12.19 2.22
N HIS A 488 -1.52 -11.85 3.41
CA HIS A 488 -2.74 -11.10 3.67
C HIS A 488 -2.47 -9.66 4.16
N GLU A 489 -1.22 -9.26 4.25
CA GLU A 489 -0.85 -7.91 4.64
C GLU A 489 -1.28 -6.91 3.56
N PHE A 490 -1.85 -5.77 4.01
CA PHE A 490 -2.20 -4.67 3.11
C PHE A 490 -0.96 -4.19 2.34
N LYS A 491 -1.07 -4.06 1.01
CA LYS A 491 0.00 -3.53 0.14
C LYS A 491 -0.40 -2.19 -0.43
N GLY A 492 0.06 -1.11 0.21
CA GLY A 492 -0.35 0.24 -0.15
C GLY A 492 0.73 1.31 -0.03
N MET A 493 0.69 2.24 -0.98
CA MET A 493 1.29 3.56 -0.91
C MET A 493 0.13 4.55 -0.92
N VAL A 494 -0.34 4.90 0.29
CA VAL A 494 -1.52 5.73 0.45
C VAL A 494 -1.10 7.17 0.69
N GLU A 495 -1.58 8.07 -0.17
CA GLU A 495 -1.40 9.50 0.04
C GLU A 495 -2.28 9.96 1.20
N THR A 496 -1.64 10.33 2.29
CA THR A 496 -2.28 10.76 3.54
C THR A 496 -2.00 12.22 3.86
N ARG A 497 -1.14 12.89 3.08
CA ARG A 497 -0.85 14.32 3.22
C ARG A 497 -2.04 15.16 2.79
N LYS A 498 -2.12 16.37 3.33
CA LYS A 498 -2.97 17.39 2.74
C LYS A 498 -2.25 17.96 1.51
N LEU A 499 -2.73 17.63 0.33
CA LEU A 499 -2.26 18.19 -0.93
C LEU A 499 -2.47 19.73 -0.91
N LYS A 500 -1.72 20.47 -1.72
CA LYS A 500 -1.88 21.90 -1.83
C LYS A 500 -3.02 22.26 -2.79
N PHE A 501 -3.88 23.15 -2.34
CA PHE A 501 -4.92 23.74 -3.19
C PHE A 501 -4.29 24.55 -4.32
N LYS A 502 -5.07 24.74 -5.39
CA LYS A 502 -4.73 25.58 -6.54
C LYS A 502 -4.56 27.05 -6.18
#